data_d14e1ed28be0f3aebfb76695ab56f4e6
#
_entry.id   d14e1ed28be0f3aebfb76695ab56f4e6
#
_cell.length_a   1.000
_cell.length_b   1.000
_cell.length_c   1.000
_cell.angle_alpha   90.00
_cell.angle_beta   90.00
_cell.angle_gamma   90.00
#
_symmetry.space_group_name_H-M   'P 1'
#
loop_
_entity.id
_entity.type
_entity.pdbx_description
1 polymer ?
#
loop_
_entity_poly.entity_id
_entity_poly.type
_entity_poly.pdbx_seq_one_letter_code
_entity_poly.pdbx_strand_id
1 'polypeptide(L)'
;WYHKQLGPDLQKDLDKALAKSEAFARSDYLEALAMGDALKGDAREKVIKDLAALTGLSQTFIRKTNLRPDINEFTKELLRERDEKNGSQRGRTVGRLDSRYIGIDRDDAGAAFEYDPSMSAIMGPYTAAINDYVRSQLKFESDLPYEILTGRVHPWSFGGGNEYPNVSERLRGAMSRNRNLRVFVASGVYDLATPHFAAQHTFDTMGLDPELSKNVTIK
;
A
#
# COMPACT_ATOMS: atom_id res chain seq x y z
N TRP A 1 2.28 -0.74 -12.74
CA TRP A 1 2.85 -1.83 -13.54
C TRP A 1 1.76 -2.79 -14.03
N TYR A 2 1.02 -3.46 -13.15
CA TYR A 2 0.02 -4.50 -13.50
C TYR A 2 -1.01 -3.99 -14.53
N HIS A 3 -1.51 -2.80 -14.35
CA HIS A 3 -2.50 -2.17 -15.24
C HIS A 3 -1.90 -1.45 -16.46
N LYS A 4 -0.61 -1.64 -16.72
CA LYS A 4 0.10 -1.07 -17.88
C LYS A 4 0.02 0.46 -17.98
N GLN A 5 0.11 1.14 -16.84
CA GLN A 5 0.10 2.61 -16.77
C GLN A 5 1.50 3.23 -16.80
N LEU A 6 2.56 2.40 -16.74
CA LEU A 6 3.94 2.90 -16.77
C LEU A 6 4.46 3.02 -18.20
N GLY A 7 5.49 3.83 -18.36
CA GLY A 7 6.20 3.94 -19.64
C GLY A 7 6.87 2.62 -20.06
N PRO A 8 7.16 2.45 -21.37
CA PRO A 8 7.60 1.16 -21.94
C PRO A 8 8.79 0.53 -21.25
N ASP A 9 9.76 1.33 -20.78
CA ASP A 9 10.99 0.82 -20.17
C ASP A 9 10.76 0.19 -18.79
N LEU A 10 9.83 0.76 -18.00
CA LEU A 10 9.47 0.25 -16.67
C LEU A 10 8.39 -0.84 -16.77
N GLN A 11 7.58 -0.78 -17.81
CA GLN A 11 6.48 -1.73 -18.00
C GLN A 11 6.97 -3.16 -18.29
N LYS A 12 8.17 -3.34 -18.80
CA LYS A 12 8.74 -4.64 -19.20
C LYS A 12 9.30 -5.44 -18.03
N ASP A 13 9.70 -4.76 -16.96
CA ASP A 13 10.47 -5.36 -15.85
C ASP A 13 9.97 -4.79 -14.52
N LEU A 14 9.31 -5.64 -13.73
CA LEU A 14 8.75 -5.26 -12.44
C LEU A 14 9.85 -4.91 -11.43
N ASP A 15 10.90 -5.71 -11.37
CA ASP A 15 11.98 -5.51 -10.38
C ASP A 15 12.71 -4.18 -10.65
N LYS A 16 12.92 -3.86 -11.92
CA LYS A 16 13.47 -2.57 -12.33
C LYS A 16 12.54 -1.40 -11.99
N ALA A 17 11.24 -1.57 -12.17
CA ALA A 17 10.25 -0.54 -11.83
C ALA A 17 10.22 -0.30 -10.31
N LEU A 18 10.23 -1.36 -9.50
CA LEU A 18 10.30 -1.29 -8.04
C LEU A 18 11.58 -0.61 -7.59
N ALA A 19 12.74 -1.10 -8.02
CA ALA A 19 14.03 -0.53 -7.63
C ALA A 19 14.14 0.98 -7.94
N LYS A 20 13.63 1.41 -9.10
CA LYS A 20 13.61 2.83 -9.47
C LYS A 20 12.66 3.65 -8.59
N SER A 21 11.48 3.11 -8.29
CA SER A 21 10.49 3.79 -7.45
C SER A 21 10.99 3.91 -6.01
N GLU A 22 11.61 2.87 -5.47
CA GLU A 22 12.19 2.85 -4.13
C GLU A 22 13.38 3.83 -4.01
N ALA A 23 14.26 3.85 -5.00
CA ALA A 23 15.36 4.81 -5.05
C ALA A 23 14.85 6.25 -5.06
N PHE A 24 13.85 6.56 -5.90
CA PHE A 24 13.20 7.87 -5.94
C PHE A 24 12.54 8.22 -4.60
N ALA A 25 11.84 7.29 -3.98
CA ALA A 25 11.18 7.52 -2.69
C ALA A 25 12.16 7.85 -1.56
N ARG A 26 13.39 7.25 -1.58
CA ARG A 26 14.44 7.49 -0.58
C ARG A 26 15.27 8.76 -0.84
N SER A 27 15.19 9.35 -2.00
CA SER A 27 16.02 10.49 -2.41
C SER A 27 15.16 11.70 -2.82
N ASP A 28 15.02 11.92 -4.11
CA ASP A 28 14.40 13.13 -4.69
C ASP A 28 13.00 13.41 -4.12
N TYR A 29 12.19 12.38 -3.90
CA TYR A 29 10.84 12.57 -3.37
C TYR A 29 10.85 12.91 -1.87
N LEU A 30 11.68 12.24 -1.08
CA LEU A 30 11.84 12.56 0.34
C LEU A 30 12.32 13.99 0.54
N GLU A 31 13.33 14.43 -0.23
CA GLU A 31 13.84 15.78 -0.22
C GLU A 31 12.76 16.79 -0.62
N ALA A 32 12.02 16.50 -1.70
CA ALA A 32 10.93 17.33 -2.17
C ALA A 32 9.83 17.53 -1.11
N LEU A 33 9.47 16.48 -0.40
CA LEU A 33 8.51 16.55 0.70
C LEU A 33 9.02 17.34 1.90
N ALA A 34 10.31 17.22 2.20
CA ALA A 34 10.96 17.98 3.27
C ALA A 34 11.08 19.48 2.95
N MET A 35 11.32 19.83 1.69
CA MET A 35 11.32 21.23 1.23
C MET A 35 9.93 21.87 1.28
N GLY A 36 8.87 21.09 1.12
CA GLY A 36 7.49 21.58 1.14
C GLY A 36 7.27 22.72 0.14
N ASP A 37 6.73 23.85 0.59
CA ASP A 37 6.43 25.03 -0.25
C ASP A 37 7.67 25.80 -0.71
N ALA A 38 8.84 25.49 -0.16
CA ALA A 38 10.11 26.06 -0.68
C ALA A 38 10.52 25.42 -2.02
N LEU A 39 10.02 24.22 -2.34
CA LEU A 39 10.26 23.57 -3.63
C LEU A 39 9.45 24.26 -4.74
N LYS A 40 10.13 24.95 -5.65
CA LYS A 40 9.50 25.76 -6.71
C LYS A 40 10.17 25.55 -8.07
N GLY A 41 9.55 26.12 -9.12
CA GLY A 41 10.10 26.15 -10.46
C GLY A 41 10.41 24.78 -11.04
N ASP A 42 11.50 24.69 -11.78
CA ASP A 42 11.91 23.50 -12.53
C ASP A 42 12.16 22.28 -11.62
N ALA A 43 12.65 22.50 -10.40
CA ALA A 43 12.85 21.42 -9.43
C ALA A 43 11.52 20.76 -9.05
N ARG A 44 10.48 21.55 -8.80
CA ARG A 44 9.15 21.01 -8.51
C ARG A 44 8.56 20.29 -9.72
N GLU A 45 8.70 20.85 -10.91
CA GLU A 45 8.20 20.24 -12.15
C GLU A 45 8.89 18.92 -12.45
N LYS A 46 10.19 18.81 -12.19
CA LYS A 46 10.93 17.55 -12.30
C LYS A 46 10.31 16.47 -11.39
N VAL A 47 10.07 16.77 -10.12
CA VAL A 47 9.49 15.83 -9.16
C VAL A 47 8.06 15.42 -9.60
N ILE A 48 7.24 16.34 -10.08
CA ILE A 48 5.90 16.04 -10.61
C ILE A 48 5.99 15.05 -11.77
N LYS A 49 6.89 15.29 -12.71
CA LYS A 49 7.10 14.42 -13.87
C LYS A 49 7.57 13.03 -13.48
N ASP A 50 8.54 12.94 -12.57
CA ASP A 50 9.10 11.68 -12.10
C ASP A 50 8.06 10.89 -11.29
N LEU A 51 7.33 11.55 -10.39
CA LEU A 51 6.25 10.92 -9.62
C LEU A 51 5.13 10.40 -10.53
N ALA A 52 4.71 11.18 -11.53
CA ALA A 52 3.72 10.74 -12.51
C ALA A 52 4.21 9.52 -13.30
N ALA A 53 5.46 9.52 -13.75
CA ALA A 53 6.05 8.41 -14.50
C ALA A 53 6.16 7.12 -13.68
N LEU A 54 6.37 7.22 -12.35
CA LEU A 54 6.53 6.07 -11.45
C LEU A 54 5.20 5.55 -10.90
N THR A 55 4.19 6.41 -10.79
CA THR A 55 2.86 6.03 -10.26
C THR A 55 1.85 5.67 -11.35
N GLY A 56 2.04 6.16 -12.57
CA GLY A 56 1.06 6.08 -13.65
C GLY A 56 -0.06 7.11 -13.56
N LEU A 57 0.02 8.03 -12.60
CA LEU A 57 -0.94 9.14 -12.46
C LEU A 57 -0.62 10.31 -13.39
N SER A 58 -1.62 11.12 -13.71
CA SER A 58 -1.39 12.32 -14.50
C SER A 58 -0.62 13.38 -13.72
N GLN A 59 0.23 14.16 -14.42
CA GLN A 59 0.93 15.30 -13.79
C GLN A 59 -0.04 16.33 -13.22
N THR A 60 -1.21 16.49 -13.84
CA THR A 60 -2.27 17.37 -13.35
C THR A 60 -2.78 16.93 -12.00
N PHE A 61 -3.02 15.63 -11.83
CA PHE A 61 -3.45 15.07 -10.56
C PHE A 61 -2.36 15.21 -9.48
N ILE A 62 -1.10 14.91 -9.80
CA ILE A 62 0.03 15.10 -8.88
C ILE A 62 0.16 16.55 -8.41
N ARG A 63 -0.08 17.54 -9.30
CA ARG A 63 -0.10 18.95 -8.89
C ARG A 63 -1.26 19.28 -7.94
N LYS A 64 -2.46 18.77 -8.24
CA LYS A 64 -3.66 19.00 -7.42
C LYS A 64 -3.53 18.40 -6.01
N THR A 65 -2.87 17.27 -5.88
CA THR A 65 -2.61 16.63 -4.59
C THR A 65 -1.37 17.15 -3.87
N ASN A 66 -0.75 18.20 -4.39
CA ASN A 66 0.46 18.80 -3.84
C ASN A 66 1.57 17.76 -3.57
N LEU A 67 1.86 16.91 -4.55
CA LEU A 67 2.81 15.79 -4.49
C LEU A 67 2.46 14.68 -3.49
N ARG A 68 1.30 14.71 -2.87
CA ARG A 68 0.86 13.76 -1.83
C ARG A 68 -0.47 13.11 -2.19
N PRO A 69 -0.53 12.28 -3.25
CA PRO A 69 -1.75 11.53 -3.55
C PRO A 69 -2.09 10.58 -2.39
N ASP A 70 -3.30 10.67 -1.88
CA ASP A 70 -3.82 9.72 -0.91
C ASP A 70 -4.07 8.35 -1.56
N ILE A 71 -3.99 7.27 -0.80
CA ILE A 71 -4.17 5.91 -1.32
C ILE A 71 -5.58 5.71 -1.89
N ASN A 72 -6.61 6.24 -1.24
CA ASN A 72 -7.98 6.09 -1.74
C ASN A 72 -8.20 6.89 -3.02
N GLU A 73 -7.59 8.07 -3.11
CA GLU A 73 -7.59 8.87 -4.34
C GLU A 73 -6.82 8.16 -5.46
N PHE A 74 -5.66 7.57 -5.14
CA PHE A 74 -4.87 6.79 -6.09
C PHE A 74 -5.67 5.63 -6.68
N THR A 75 -6.37 4.86 -5.85
CA THR A 75 -7.16 3.71 -6.32
C THR A 75 -8.27 4.10 -7.27
N LYS A 76 -8.86 5.28 -7.09
CA LYS A 76 -9.90 5.85 -7.97
C LYS A 76 -9.31 6.46 -9.24
N GLU A 77 -8.17 7.14 -9.13
CA GLU A 77 -7.61 7.93 -10.23
C GLU A 77 -6.83 7.10 -11.25
N LEU A 78 -6.18 6.02 -10.82
CA LEU A 78 -5.24 5.25 -11.65
C LEU A 78 -5.83 4.80 -12.99
N LEU A 79 -7.08 4.40 -13.01
CA LEU A 79 -7.76 3.90 -14.23
C LEU A 79 -8.90 4.80 -14.72
N ARG A 80 -9.02 6.02 -14.17
CA ARG A 80 -10.11 6.93 -14.54
C ARG A 80 -10.12 7.29 -16.02
N GLU A 81 -8.97 7.66 -16.59
CA GLU A 81 -8.86 8.04 -18.00
C GLU A 81 -8.78 6.86 -18.97
N ARG A 82 -8.50 5.65 -18.47
CA ARG A 82 -8.25 4.50 -19.34
C ARG A 82 -9.49 4.01 -20.05
N ASP A 83 -10.64 4.11 -19.41
CA ASP A 83 -11.87 3.60 -19.96
C ASP A 83 -12.52 4.52 -20.98
N GLU A 84 -12.21 5.81 -20.96
CA GLU A 84 -12.60 6.74 -22.03
C GLU A 84 -12.03 6.31 -23.39
N LYS A 85 -10.79 5.82 -23.42
CA LYS A 85 -10.14 5.33 -24.63
C LYS A 85 -10.72 4.01 -25.17
N ASN A 86 -11.40 3.25 -24.33
CA ASN A 86 -12.02 1.98 -24.68
C ASN A 86 -13.53 2.10 -24.93
N GLY A 87 -14.06 3.33 -25.03
CA GLY A 87 -15.49 3.59 -25.28
C GLY A 87 -16.37 3.47 -24.05
N SER A 88 -15.81 3.23 -22.86
CA SER A 88 -16.53 3.36 -21.60
C SER A 88 -16.40 4.80 -21.10
N GLN A 89 -17.54 5.42 -20.78
CA GLN A 89 -17.56 6.77 -20.21
C GLN A 89 -17.30 6.78 -18.69
N ARG A 90 -16.96 5.63 -18.11
CA ARG A 90 -16.76 5.49 -16.67
C ARG A 90 -15.42 4.85 -16.38
N GLY A 91 -14.65 5.47 -15.49
CA GLY A 91 -13.43 4.93 -14.95
C GLY A 91 -13.65 3.62 -14.15
N ARG A 92 -12.55 3.04 -13.75
CA ARG A 92 -12.50 1.87 -12.90
C ARG A 92 -11.71 2.19 -11.65
N THR A 93 -12.09 1.59 -10.54
CA THR A 93 -11.31 1.65 -9.30
C THR A 93 -10.49 0.39 -9.12
N VAL A 94 -9.30 0.50 -8.56
CA VAL A 94 -8.46 -0.65 -8.21
C VAL A 94 -8.60 -0.99 -6.73
N GLY A 95 -8.33 -2.24 -6.37
CA GLY A 95 -8.39 -2.69 -4.98
C GLY A 95 -7.31 -2.05 -4.11
N ARG A 96 -7.63 -1.82 -2.84
CA ARG A 96 -6.69 -1.31 -1.85
C ARG A 96 -5.89 -2.43 -1.18
N LEU A 97 -6.51 -3.58 -0.88
CA LEU A 97 -5.81 -4.75 -0.32
C LEU A 97 -5.02 -5.52 -1.38
N ASP A 98 -5.48 -5.47 -2.62
CA ASP A 98 -4.78 -6.01 -3.79
C ASP A 98 -5.16 -5.18 -5.01
N SER A 99 -4.24 -4.34 -5.46
CA SER A 99 -4.46 -3.40 -6.56
C SER A 99 -4.61 -4.04 -7.94
N ARG A 100 -4.50 -5.36 -8.06
CA ARG A 100 -4.80 -6.10 -9.29
C ARG A 100 -6.30 -6.25 -9.55
N TYR A 101 -7.11 -6.25 -8.49
CA TYR A 101 -8.57 -6.28 -8.62
C TYR A 101 -9.11 -4.94 -9.14
N ILE A 102 -10.15 -5.03 -9.96
CA ILE A 102 -10.81 -3.88 -10.58
C ILE A 102 -12.29 -3.90 -10.19
N GLY A 103 -12.80 -2.73 -9.81
CA GLY A 103 -14.22 -2.52 -9.50
C GLY A 103 -14.85 -1.43 -10.35
N ILE A 104 -16.17 -1.36 -10.28
CA ILE A 104 -17.00 -0.35 -10.94
C ILE A 104 -17.80 0.37 -9.86
N ASP A 105 -17.53 1.64 -9.65
CA ASP A 105 -18.34 2.50 -8.80
C ASP A 105 -19.65 2.87 -9.51
N ARG A 106 -20.73 3.17 -8.77
CA ARG A 106 -22.01 3.58 -9.34
C ARG A 106 -21.88 4.84 -10.18
N ASP A 107 -21.02 5.74 -9.74
CA ASP A 107 -20.63 6.91 -10.52
C ASP A 107 -19.12 7.13 -10.42
N ASP A 108 -18.58 7.91 -11.36
CA ASP A 108 -17.16 8.21 -11.42
C ASP A 108 -16.80 9.58 -10.81
N ALA A 109 -17.78 10.26 -10.24
CA ALA A 109 -17.56 11.51 -9.54
C ALA A 109 -16.88 11.28 -8.18
N GLY A 110 -16.21 12.32 -7.68
CA GLY A 110 -15.54 12.27 -6.38
C GLY A 110 -14.12 11.70 -6.43
N ALA A 111 -13.44 11.80 -5.29
CA ALA A 111 -12.03 11.46 -5.14
C ALA A 111 -11.80 10.04 -4.60
N ALA A 112 -12.78 9.45 -3.89
CA ALA A 112 -12.64 8.14 -3.26
C ALA A 112 -13.53 7.09 -3.95
N PHE A 113 -13.13 5.84 -3.84
CA PHE A 113 -13.93 4.70 -4.27
C PHE A 113 -15.13 4.46 -3.33
N GLU A 114 -16.21 3.87 -3.85
CA GLU A 114 -17.40 3.51 -3.04
C GLU A 114 -17.17 2.23 -2.22
N TYR A 115 -16.38 1.29 -2.76
CA TYR A 115 -16.05 0.02 -2.12
C TYR A 115 -14.70 -0.50 -2.62
N ASP A 116 -14.04 -1.30 -1.80
CA ASP A 116 -12.80 -1.96 -2.19
C ASP A 116 -13.11 -3.26 -2.96
N PRO A 117 -12.81 -3.33 -4.28
CA PRO A 117 -13.08 -4.53 -5.07
C PRO A 117 -12.27 -5.75 -4.62
N SER A 118 -11.08 -5.55 -4.06
CA SER A 118 -10.29 -6.66 -3.50
C SER A 118 -10.93 -7.23 -2.24
N MET A 119 -11.47 -6.36 -1.36
CA MET A 119 -12.25 -6.80 -0.20
C MET A 119 -13.49 -7.58 -0.62
N SER A 120 -14.24 -7.07 -1.59
CA SER A 120 -15.44 -7.75 -2.10
C SER A 120 -15.13 -9.14 -2.66
N ALA A 121 -13.98 -9.30 -3.31
CA ALA A 121 -13.55 -10.58 -3.87
C ALA A 121 -13.20 -11.63 -2.80
N ILE A 122 -12.63 -11.22 -1.66
CA ILE A 122 -12.15 -12.14 -0.61
C ILE A 122 -13.21 -12.44 0.46
N MET A 123 -14.17 -11.57 0.69
CA MET A 123 -15.14 -11.70 1.81
C MET A 123 -15.89 -13.03 1.78
N GLY A 124 -16.49 -13.38 0.65
CA GLY A 124 -17.24 -14.63 0.51
C GLY A 124 -16.38 -15.88 0.67
N PRO A 125 -15.34 -16.07 -0.15
CA PRO A 125 -14.46 -17.23 -0.06
C PRO A 125 -13.78 -17.40 1.30
N TYR A 126 -13.29 -16.31 1.91
CA TYR A 126 -12.61 -16.40 3.20
C TYR A 126 -13.59 -16.70 4.34
N THR A 127 -14.80 -16.12 4.30
CA THR A 127 -15.85 -16.46 5.28
C THR A 127 -16.21 -17.95 5.20
N ALA A 128 -16.40 -18.48 3.99
CA ALA A 128 -16.71 -19.89 3.80
C ALA A 128 -15.55 -20.78 4.28
N ALA A 129 -14.32 -20.49 3.87
CA ALA A 129 -13.16 -21.30 4.21
C ALA A 129 -12.85 -21.31 5.71
N ILE A 130 -12.89 -20.15 6.39
CA ILE A 130 -12.60 -20.10 7.83
C ILE A 130 -13.68 -20.81 8.65
N ASN A 131 -14.95 -20.66 8.29
CA ASN A 131 -16.04 -21.33 8.99
C ASN A 131 -15.97 -22.87 8.82
N ASP A 132 -15.65 -23.33 7.60
CA ASP A 132 -15.43 -24.76 7.37
C ASP A 132 -14.24 -25.27 8.18
N TYR A 133 -13.10 -24.61 8.10
CA TYR A 133 -11.89 -24.99 8.83
C TYR A 133 -12.11 -25.09 10.34
N VAL A 134 -12.69 -24.05 10.94
CA VAL A 134 -12.93 -23.99 12.38
C VAL A 134 -13.86 -25.10 12.84
N ARG A 135 -14.92 -25.37 12.09
CA ARG A 135 -15.95 -26.38 12.46
C ARG A 135 -15.52 -27.79 12.11
N SER A 136 -15.01 -28.02 10.88
CA SER A 136 -14.69 -29.37 10.38
C SER A 136 -13.33 -29.88 10.86
N GLN A 137 -12.30 -29.03 10.91
CA GLN A 137 -10.94 -29.42 11.28
C GLN A 137 -10.66 -29.21 12.77
N LEU A 138 -10.97 -28.03 13.31
CA LEU A 138 -10.69 -27.70 14.71
C LEU A 138 -11.80 -28.21 15.65
N LYS A 139 -12.94 -28.69 15.12
CA LYS A 139 -14.09 -29.16 15.90
C LYS A 139 -14.61 -28.13 16.92
N PHE A 140 -14.43 -26.85 16.61
CA PHE A 140 -14.93 -25.76 17.44
C PHE A 140 -16.34 -25.36 17.00
N GLU A 141 -17.31 -25.49 17.90
CA GLU A 141 -18.71 -25.14 17.68
C GLU A 141 -19.03 -23.80 18.34
N SER A 142 -19.61 -22.88 17.58
CA SER A 142 -20.07 -21.60 18.08
C SER A 142 -21.18 -21.05 17.18
N ASP A 143 -22.19 -20.45 17.77
CA ASP A 143 -23.26 -19.72 17.07
C ASP A 143 -22.86 -18.28 16.74
N LEU A 144 -21.70 -17.83 17.26
CA LEU A 144 -21.19 -16.48 16.94
C LEU A 144 -20.61 -16.45 15.52
N PRO A 145 -20.86 -15.37 14.77
CA PRO A 145 -20.24 -15.19 13.47
C PRO A 145 -18.73 -14.97 13.62
N TYR A 146 -17.93 -15.62 12.77
CA TYR A 146 -16.53 -15.27 12.63
C TYR A 146 -16.40 -14.07 11.70
N GLU A 147 -16.09 -12.91 12.26
CA GLU A 147 -15.97 -11.67 11.51
C GLU A 147 -14.52 -11.53 10.98
N ILE A 148 -14.31 -11.73 9.67
CA ILE A 148 -12.98 -11.58 9.05
C ILE A 148 -12.50 -10.13 8.99
N LEU A 149 -13.43 -9.18 9.03
CA LEU A 149 -13.16 -7.74 9.18
C LEU A 149 -14.34 -7.10 9.89
N THR A 150 -14.09 -6.33 10.94
CA THR A 150 -15.16 -5.69 11.71
C THR A 150 -14.77 -4.32 12.24
N GLY A 151 -15.73 -3.40 12.28
CA GLY A 151 -15.58 -2.11 12.96
C GLY A 151 -15.64 -2.17 14.50
N ARG A 152 -15.97 -3.32 15.09
CA ARG A 152 -16.08 -3.48 16.56
C ARG A 152 -14.73 -3.34 17.29
N VAL A 153 -13.62 -3.40 16.57
CA VAL A 153 -12.28 -3.15 17.14
C VAL A 153 -11.99 -1.66 17.36
N HIS A 154 -12.83 -0.78 16.86
CA HIS A 154 -12.68 0.66 17.08
C HIS A 154 -13.36 1.12 18.40
N PRO A 155 -12.79 2.16 19.05
CA PRO A 155 -11.58 2.86 18.68
C PRO A 155 -10.31 2.05 18.97
N TRP A 156 -9.42 1.93 17.97
CA TRP A 156 -8.12 1.30 18.16
C TRP A 156 -7.18 2.25 18.88
N SER A 157 -6.60 1.81 20.00
CA SER A 157 -5.62 2.63 20.74
C SER A 157 -4.21 2.40 20.19
N PHE A 158 -3.63 3.44 19.63
CA PHE A 158 -2.23 3.44 19.19
C PHE A 158 -1.25 3.86 20.32
N GLY A 159 -1.73 4.03 21.55
CA GLY A 159 -0.98 4.63 22.65
C GLY A 159 -1.27 6.13 22.78
N GLY A 160 -0.85 6.74 23.89
CA GLY A 160 -1.00 8.18 24.13
C GLY A 160 0.26 8.96 23.76
N GLY A 161 0.10 10.15 23.17
CA GLY A 161 1.19 11.07 22.87
C GLY A 161 1.11 11.67 21.46
N ASN A 162 1.98 12.65 21.19
CA ASN A 162 2.16 13.28 19.88
C ASN A 162 3.18 12.54 19.01
N GLU A 163 3.22 11.21 19.10
CA GLU A 163 4.18 10.39 18.38
C GLU A 163 3.48 9.58 17.29
N TYR A 164 4.20 9.31 16.20
CA TYR A 164 3.74 8.34 15.23
C TYR A 164 3.72 6.95 15.84
N PRO A 165 2.66 6.14 15.64
CA PRO A 165 2.63 4.77 16.10
C PRO A 165 3.83 3.99 15.53
N ASN A 166 4.76 3.62 16.39
CA ASN A 166 5.96 2.88 16.01
C ASN A 166 6.29 1.82 17.07
N VAL A 167 6.34 0.57 16.67
CA VAL A 167 6.68 -0.57 17.54
C VAL A 167 8.06 -1.17 17.24
N SER A 168 8.81 -0.59 16.30
CA SER A 168 10.12 -1.12 15.88
C SER A 168 11.11 -1.22 17.04
N GLU A 169 11.15 -0.25 17.96
CA GLU A 169 11.98 -0.30 19.16
C GLU A 169 11.64 -1.47 20.09
N ARG A 170 10.36 -1.82 20.21
CA ARG A 170 9.93 -2.99 21.00
C ARG A 170 10.41 -4.29 20.36
N LEU A 171 10.31 -4.39 19.02
CA LEU A 171 10.80 -5.53 18.27
C LEU A 171 12.33 -5.62 18.37
N ARG A 172 13.04 -4.52 18.18
CA ARG A 172 14.50 -4.43 18.35
C ARG A 172 14.92 -4.91 19.73
N GLY A 173 14.25 -4.44 20.79
CA GLY A 173 14.51 -4.86 22.16
C GLY A 173 14.23 -6.35 22.39
N ALA A 174 13.18 -6.91 21.79
CA ALA A 174 12.87 -8.34 21.90
C ALA A 174 13.94 -9.20 21.19
N MET A 175 14.35 -8.83 20.00
CA MET A 175 15.40 -9.50 19.23
C MET A 175 16.78 -9.41 19.94
N SER A 176 17.09 -8.28 20.55
CA SER A 176 18.34 -8.11 21.31
C SER A 176 18.40 -9.01 22.55
N ARG A 177 17.27 -9.24 23.20
CA ARG A 177 17.18 -10.14 24.37
C ARG A 177 17.12 -11.62 23.98
N ASN A 178 16.53 -11.92 22.83
CA ASN A 178 16.44 -13.27 22.29
C ASN A 178 17.11 -13.34 20.93
N ARG A 179 18.40 -13.63 20.91
CA ARG A 179 19.22 -13.72 19.69
C ARG A 179 18.78 -14.78 18.70
N ASN A 180 17.98 -15.75 19.14
CA ASN A 180 17.45 -16.82 18.30
C ASN A 180 16.06 -16.46 17.70
N LEU A 181 15.49 -15.33 18.08
CA LEU A 181 14.22 -14.87 17.53
C LEU A 181 14.38 -14.61 16.02
N ARG A 182 13.52 -15.29 15.24
CA ARG A 182 13.42 -15.09 13.80
C ARG A 182 12.13 -14.35 13.48
N VAL A 183 12.23 -13.42 12.56
CA VAL A 183 11.11 -12.61 12.10
C VAL A 183 10.90 -12.86 10.61
N PHE A 184 9.69 -13.25 10.26
CA PHE A 184 9.25 -13.32 8.87
C PHE A 184 8.20 -12.25 8.61
N VAL A 185 8.43 -11.42 7.59
CA VAL A 185 7.52 -10.38 7.14
C VAL A 185 7.01 -10.75 5.76
N ALA A 186 5.71 -11.00 5.65
CA ALA A 186 5.04 -11.16 4.36
C ALA A 186 4.49 -9.82 3.94
N SER A 187 4.88 -9.32 2.77
CA SER A 187 4.46 -8.01 2.29
C SER A 187 4.25 -8.02 0.77
N GLY A 188 3.00 -7.88 0.34
CA GLY A 188 2.64 -7.96 -1.06
C GLY A 188 2.97 -6.68 -1.84
N VAL A 189 3.57 -6.82 -3.02
CA VAL A 189 3.89 -5.69 -3.92
C VAL A 189 2.65 -4.92 -4.37
N TYR A 190 1.50 -5.59 -4.43
CA TYR A 190 0.22 -5.01 -4.86
C TYR A 190 -0.68 -4.57 -3.70
N ASP A 191 -0.22 -4.71 -2.46
CA ASP A 191 -0.93 -4.25 -1.28
C ASP A 191 -0.70 -2.74 -1.07
N LEU A 192 -1.76 -1.96 -1.22
CA LEU A 192 -1.74 -0.51 -0.99
C LEU A 192 -2.16 -0.14 0.45
N ALA A 193 -2.71 -1.09 1.21
CA ALA A 193 -3.09 -0.88 2.61
C ALA A 193 -1.86 -0.95 3.53
N THR A 194 -0.94 -1.89 3.25
CA THR A 194 0.32 -2.07 3.96
C THR A 194 1.47 -2.19 2.95
N PRO A 195 1.90 -1.07 2.35
CA PRO A 195 2.88 -1.06 1.26
C PRO A 195 4.18 -1.75 1.64
N HIS A 196 4.66 -2.65 0.78
CA HIS A 196 5.85 -3.47 1.04
C HIS A 196 7.09 -2.63 1.36
N PHE A 197 7.26 -1.50 0.67
CA PHE A 197 8.41 -0.64 0.89
C PHE A 197 8.38 0.09 2.25
N ALA A 198 7.21 0.35 2.81
CA ALA A 198 7.09 0.89 4.17
C ALA A 198 7.58 -0.11 5.23
N ALA A 199 7.28 -1.42 5.04
CA ALA A 199 7.83 -2.48 5.89
C ALA A 199 9.35 -2.56 5.75
N GLN A 200 9.88 -2.61 4.52
CA GLN A 200 11.31 -2.62 4.26
C GLN A 200 12.02 -1.42 4.89
N HIS A 201 11.48 -0.21 4.69
CA HIS A 201 12.04 1.01 5.27
C HIS A 201 12.09 0.96 6.81
N THR A 202 11.05 0.41 7.44
CA THR A 202 11.03 0.25 8.90
C THR A 202 12.18 -0.63 9.39
N PHE A 203 12.42 -1.77 8.74
CA PHE A 203 13.52 -2.66 9.11
C PHE A 203 14.90 -2.06 8.80
N ASP A 204 15.04 -1.35 7.69
CA ASP A 204 16.29 -0.67 7.31
C ASP A 204 16.68 0.45 8.30
N THR A 205 15.70 1.08 8.96
CA THR A 205 15.90 2.25 9.82
C THR A 205 15.76 1.98 11.31
N MET A 206 15.37 0.76 11.73
CA MET A 206 15.19 0.45 13.16
C MET A 206 16.50 0.28 13.95
N GLY A 207 17.67 0.33 13.31
CA GLY A 207 18.96 0.22 14.00
C GLY A 207 19.21 -1.16 14.61
N LEU A 208 18.76 -2.23 13.97
CA LEU A 208 19.01 -3.60 14.42
C LEU A 208 20.50 -3.95 14.26
N ASP A 209 21.03 -4.67 15.25
CA ASP A 209 22.41 -5.20 15.18
C ASP A 209 22.59 -6.05 13.90
N PRO A 210 23.72 -5.89 13.16
CA PRO A 210 23.95 -6.64 11.92
C PRO A 210 23.91 -8.16 12.09
N GLU A 211 24.27 -8.70 13.25
CA GLU A 211 24.12 -10.13 13.52
C GLU A 211 22.66 -10.57 13.62
N LEU A 212 21.82 -9.73 14.19
CA LEU A 212 20.38 -9.99 14.34
C LEU A 212 19.61 -9.76 13.05
N SER A 213 20.07 -8.88 12.19
CA SER A 213 19.46 -8.62 10.88
C SER A 213 19.36 -9.87 10.00
N LYS A 214 20.26 -10.84 10.18
CA LYS A 214 20.24 -12.14 9.50
C LYS A 214 19.03 -13.01 9.88
N ASN A 215 18.39 -12.70 11.01
CA ASN A 215 17.18 -13.38 11.49
C ASN A 215 15.88 -12.77 10.96
N VAL A 216 15.97 -11.73 10.14
CA VAL A 216 14.82 -11.09 9.50
C VAL A 216 14.74 -11.54 8.04
N THR A 217 13.57 -12.00 7.63
CA THR A 217 13.25 -12.32 6.23
C THR A 217 12.05 -11.52 5.81
N ILE A 218 12.17 -10.72 4.76
CA ILE A 218 11.06 -9.97 4.16
C ILE A 218 10.80 -10.58 2.77
N LYS A 219 9.53 -10.92 2.49
CA LYS A 219 9.09 -11.47 1.19
C LYS A 219 7.73 -10.92 0.82
#